data_61e706b805d67ff004e4aa4b353c8f3c
#
_entry.id   61e706b805d67ff004e4aa4b353c8f3c
#
_cell.length_a   1.000
_cell.length_b   1.000
_cell.length_c   1.000
_cell.angle_alpha   90.00
_cell.angle_beta   90.00
_cell.angle_gamma   90.00
#
_symmetry.space_group_name_H-M   'P 1'
#
loop_
_entity.id
_entity.type
_entity.pdbx_description
1 polymer ?
#
loop_
_entity_poly.entity_id
_entity_poly.type
_entity_poly.pdbx_seq_one_letter_code
_entity_poly.pdbx_strand_id
1 'polypeptide(L)'
;VNLYSLSSTTKALEGADYALYLVHSMAPSSRLNQGTFEDTDLLLADNFARAAEAQHLKHIVFIGGILPKDSSTFSTHLRSRFETEQTLKSRSTPVTAIRAGIIIGPGGSSFDIIQKLTERLPVMACPEWCKSPSQPIGVRDMLQIIDKSIGEEAYYHSALEVGSPEVLSYMD
;
A
#
# COMPACT_ATOMS: atom_id res chain seq x y z
N VAL A 1 -9.39 -12.79 -10.57
CA VAL A 1 -9.12 -13.54 -9.34
C VAL A 1 -10.00 -13.03 -8.23
N ASN A 2 -10.58 -13.95 -7.44
CA ASN A 2 -11.34 -13.59 -6.25
C ASN A 2 -10.49 -13.84 -5.00
N LEU A 3 -9.93 -12.79 -4.42
CA LEU A 3 -9.08 -12.90 -3.22
C LEU A 3 -9.85 -13.23 -1.93
N TYR A 4 -11.18 -13.12 -1.91
CA TYR A 4 -12.01 -13.63 -0.81
C TYR A 4 -11.98 -15.18 -0.72
N SER A 5 -11.61 -15.85 -1.80
CA SER A 5 -11.51 -17.30 -1.84
C SER A 5 -10.03 -17.72 -1.83
N LEU A 6 -9.62 -18.39 -0.76
CA LEU A 6 -8.26 -18.95 -0.65
C LEU A 6 -7.93 -19.85 -1.85
N SER A 7 -8.85 -20.73 -2.26
CA SER A 7 -8.66 -21.62 -3.41
C SER A 7 -8.43 -20.85 -4.72
N SER A 8 -9.21 -19.78 -4.95
CA SER A 8 -9.05 -18.91 -6.13
C SER A 8 -7.70 -18.18 -6.11
N THR A 9 -7.28 -17.71 -4.93
CA THR A 9 -6.00 -17.03 -4.74
C THR A 9 -4.82 -17.99 -4.94
N THR A 10 -4.89 -19.19 -4.37
CA THR A 10 -3.86 -20.23 -4.53
C THR A 10 -3.68 -20.60 -6.00
N LYS A 11 -4.78 -20.82 -6.72
CA LYS A 11 -4.72 -21.11 -8.16
C LYS A 11 -4.12 -19.96 -8.98
N ALA A 12 -4.38 -18.72 -8.59
CA ALA A 12 -3.84 -17.55 -9.30
C ALA A 12 -2.34 -17.36 -9.11
N LEU A 13 -1.76 -17.87 -8.02
CA LEU A 13 -0.33 -17.81 -7.73
C LEU A 13 0.43 -19.05 -8.24
N GLU A 14 -0.24 -20.02 -8.85
CA GLU A 14 0.38 -21.22 -9.38
C GLU A 14 1.45 -20.87 -10.43
N GLY A 15 2.67 -21.34 -10.20
CA GLY A 15 3.82 -21.08 -11.07
C GLY A 15 4.44 -19.69 -10.97
N ALA A 16 3.98 -18.85 -10.05
CA ALA A 16 4.58 -17.56 -9.79
C ALA A 16 5.77 -17.70 -8.83
N ASP A 17 6.90 -17.04 -9.13
CA ASP A 17 8.05 -16.93 -8.23
C ASP A 17 7.92 -15.72 -7.29
N TYR A 18 7.40 -14.61 -7.79
CA TYR A 18 7.34 -13.32 -7.11
C TYR A 18 5.94 -12.72 -7.21
N ALA A 19 5.59 -11.90 -6.24
CA ALA A 19 4.33 -11.16 -6.28
C ALA A 19 4.49 -9.71 -5.82
N LEU A 20 3.74 -8.82 -6.47
CA LEU A 20 3.55 -7.45 -6.02
C LEU A 20 2.13 -7.30 -5.47
N TYR A 21 2.01 -7.06 -4.16
CA TYR A 21 0.72 -6.90 -3.50
C TYR A 21 0.31 -5.43 -3.45
N LEU A 22 -0.67 -5.06 -4.29
CA LEU A 22 -1.20 -3.69 -4.41
C LEU A 22 -2.67 -3.60 -3.97
N VAL A 23 -3.21 -4.66 -3.39
CA VAL A 23 -4.63 -4.71 -3.03
C VAL A 23 -4.91 -3.76 -1.88
N HIS A 24 -5.97 -2.98 -2.02
CA HIS A 24 -6.46 -2.07 -1.01
C HIS A 24 -7.94 -1.78 -1.24
N SER A 25 -8.74 -1.93 -0.18
CA SER A 25 -10.17 -1.64 -0.19
C SER A 25 -10.40 -0.18 0.19
N MET A 26 -10.56 0.70 -0.81
CA MET A 26 -10.90 2.11 -0.59
C MET A 26 -12.40 2.39 -0.65
N ALA A 27 -13.17 1.49 -1.23
CA ALA A 27 -14.61 1.65 -1.31
C ALA A 27 -15.27 1.12 -0.02
N PRO A 28 -16.26 1.83 0.56
CA PRO A 28 -17.15 1.21 1.52
C PRO A 28 -17.72 -0.03 0.83
N SER A 29 -17.48 -1.20 1.41
CA SER A 29 -17.97 -2.45 0.84
C SER A 29 -19.46 -2.28 0.53
N SER A 30 -19.82 -2.61 -0.71
CA SER A 30 -21.20 -2.65 -1.14
C SER A 30 -22.05 -3.32 -0.08
N ARG A 31 -23.23 -2.84 0.14
CA ARG A 31 -24.29 -3.14 1.14
C ARG A 31 -24.50 -4.62 1.59
N LEU A 32 -23.61 -5.52 1.23
CA LEU A 32 -23.70 -6.96 1.52
C LEU A 32 -22.65 -7.48 2.52
N ASN A 33 -21.63 -6.71 2.87
CA ASN A 33 -20.63 -7.12 3.87
C ASN A 33 -20.83 -6.35 5.17
N GLN A 34 -21.04 -7.05 6.26
CA GLN A 34 -21.13 -6.51 7.62
C GLN A 34 -19.76 -6.11 8.20
N GLY A 35 -18.66 -6.30 7.45
CA GLY A 35 -17.30 -5.97 7.86
C GLY A 35 -16.87 -4.56 7.44
N THR A 36 -15.94 -3.99 8.18
CA THR A 36 -15.27 -2.74 7.83
C THR A 36 -14.34 -2.95 6.64
N PHE A 37 -13.80 -1.87 6.04
CA PHE A 37 -12.80 -2.02 4.98
C PHE A 37 -11.48 -2.61 5.54
N GLU A 38 -11.17 -2.36 6.82
CA GLU A 38 -10.02 -2.94 7.52
C GLU A 38 -10.14 -4.46 7.60
N ASP A 39 -11.30 -4.97 8.02
CA ASP A 39 -11.56 -6.42 8.10
C ASP A 39 -11.42 -7.07 6.71
N THR A 40 -11.85 -6.37 5.68
CA THR A 40 -11.71 -6.80 4.29
C THR A 40 -10.24 -6.89 3.89
N ASP A 41 -9.45 -5.85 4.11
CA ASP A 41 -8.02 -5.82 3.76
C ASP A 41 -7.25 -6.93 4.49
N LEU A 42 -7.55 -7.16 5.77
CA LEU A 42 -6.95 -8.25 6.56
C LEU A 42 -7.27 -9.63 6.00
N LEU A 43 -8.54 -9.88 5.68
CA LEU A 43 -8.97 -11.17 5.10
C LEU A 43 -8.28 -11.44 3.77
N LEU A 44 -8.20 -10.43 2.89
CA LEU A 44 -7.56 -10.56 1.59
C LEU A 44 -6.05 -10.80 1.73
N ALA A 45 -5.41 -10.11 2.68
CA ALA A 45 -3.99 -10.28 2.98
C ALA A 45 -3.67 -11.67 3.56
N ASP A 46 -4.50 -12.18 4.49
CA ASP A 46 -4.31 -13.54 5.05
C ASP A 46 -4.49 -14.61 3.97
N ASN A 47 -5.54 -14.53 3.16
CA ASN A 47 -5.73 -15.45 2.05
C ASN A 47 -4.56 -15.42 1.07
N PHE A 48 -4.02 -14.21 0.78
CA PHE A 48 -2.88 -14.06 -0.11
C PHE A 48 -1.60 -14.64 0.50
N ALA A 49 -1.30 -14.34 1.76
CA ALA A 49 -0.12 -14.85 2.45
C ALA A 49 -0.14 -16.38 2.55
N ARG A 50 -1.29 -16.98 2.87
CA ARG A 50 -1.48 -18.44 2.89
C ARG A 50 -1.30 -19.07 1.52
N ALA A 51 -1.83 -18.44 0.48
CA ALA A 51 -1.70 -18.92 -0.89
C ALA A 51 -0.25 -18.81 -1.37
N ALA A 52 0.46 -17.70 -1.05
CA ALA A 52 1.85 -17.50 -1.38
C ALA A 52 2.76 -18.56 -0.73
N GLU A 53 2.54 -18.85 0.55
CA GLU A 53 3.25 -19.92 1.26
C GLU A 53 2.97 -21.30 0.64
N ALA A 54 1.71 -21.63 0.34
CA ALA A 54 1.32 -22.90 -0.27
C ALA A 54 1.89 -23.10 -1.69
N GLN A 55 2.10 -22.01 -2.43
CA GLN A 55 2.71 -22.03 -3.77
C GLN A 55 4.22 -21.79 -3.74
N HIS A 56 4.82 -21.69 -2.54
CA HIS A 56 6.27 -21.51 -2.36
C HIS A 56 6.82 -20.27 -3.09
N LEU A 57 6.07 -19.16 -3.08
CA LEU A 57 6.57 -17.90 -3.61
C LEU A 57 7.88 -17.52 -2.93
N LYS A 58 8.84 -17.06 -3.71
CA LYS A 58 10.17 -16.67 -3.22
C LYS A 58 10.15 -15.31 -2.52
N HIS A 59 9.27 -14.40 -2.94
CA HIS A 59 9.21 -13.06 -2.38
C HIS A 59 7.89 -12.35 -2.70
N ILE A 60 7.42 -11.52 -1.75
CA ILE A 60 6.30 -10.59 -1.92
C ILE A 60 6.84 -9.17 -1.71
N VAL A 61 6.59 -8.26 -2.64
CA VAL A 61 6.75 -6.82 -2.44
C VAL A 61 5.38 -6.21 -2.14
N PHE A 62 5.27 -5.51 -1.02
CA PHE A 62 4.06 -4.82 -0.59
C PHE A 62 4.25 -3.32 -0.61
N ILE A 63 3.28 -2.57 -1.11
CA ILE A 63 3.29 -1.11 -1.08
C ILE A 63 2.40 -0.62 0.06
N GLY A 64 3.02 0.00 1.06
CA GLY A 64 2.36 0.61 2.21
C GLY A 64 2.50 2.14 2.21
N GLY A 65 2.05 2.77 3.31
CA GLY A 65 2.28 4.19 3.58
C GLY A 65 3.41 4.42 4.57
N ILE A 66 4.06 5.59 4.52
CA ILE A 66 5.01 6.04 5.55
C ILE A 66 4.27 6.11 6.88
N LEU A 67 4.85 5.53 7.91
CA LEU A 67 4.23 5.45 9.23
C LEU A 67 4.78 6.54 10.15
N PRO A 68 3.93 7.25 10.90
CA PRO A 68 4.39 8.10 12.00
C PRO A 68 5.17 7.28 13.04
N LYS A 69 6.10 7.92 13.74
CA LYS A 69 6.88 7.27 14.81
C LYS A 69 6.00 6.78 15.96
N ASP A 70 4.92 7.49 16.24
CA ASP A 70 3.96 7.15 17.29
C ASP A 70 2.75 6.45 16.68
N SER A 71 2.59 5.17 16.96
CA SER A 71 1.49 4.34 16.47
C SER A 71 0.11 4.79 16.96
N SER A 72 0.03 5.55 18.06
CA SER A 72 -1.23 6.13 18.56
C SER A 72 -1.79 7.19 17.62
N THR A 73 -0.96 7.77 16.75
CA THR A 73 -1.34 8.80 15.77
C THR A 73 -1.73 8.24 14.41
N PHE A 74 -1.72 6.92 14.24
CA PHE A 74 -2.13 6.32 12.96
C PHE A 74 -3.57 6.66 12.64
N SER A 75 -3.79 7.20 11.45
CA SER A 75 -5.14 7.24 10.88
C SER A 75 -5.65 5.81 10.68
N THR A 76 -6.97 5.65 10.64
CA THR A 76 -7.62 4.35 10.33
C THR A 76 -7.02 3.71 9.08
N HIS A 77 -6.80 4.51 8.04
CA HIS A 77 -6.19 4.07 6.80
C HIS A 77 -4.74 3.55 6.99
N LEU A 78 -3.87 4.30 7.66
CA LEU A 78 -2.50 3.87 7.91
C LEU A 78 -2.43 2.65 8.82
N ARG A 79 -3.34 2.54 9.78
CA ARG A 79 -3.48 1.36 10.64
C ARG A 79 -3.82 0.12 9.80
N SER A 80 -4.82 0.19 8.93
CA SER A 80 -5.18 -0.91 8.03
C SER A 80 -4.00 -1.33 7.14
N ARG A 81 -3.25 -0.35 6.57
CA ARG A 81 -2.05 -0.66 5.77
C ARG A 81 -0.95 -1.35 6.59
N PHE A 82 -0.73 -0.90 7.82
CA PHE A 82 0.23 -1.53 8.72
C PHE A 82 -0.19 -2.96 9.10
N GLU A 83 -1.45 -3.17 9.45
CA GLU A 83 -2.00 -4.49 9.77
C GLU A 83 -1.94 -5.45 8.57
N THR A 84 -2.21 -4.95 7.35
CA THR A 84 -2.00 -5.68 6.09
C THR A 84 -0.55 -6.11 5.95
N GLU A 85 0.42 -5.21 6.18
CA GLU A 85 1.86 -5.51 6.16
C GLU A 85 2.21 -6.64 7.13
N GLN A 86 1.74 -6.53 8.40
CA GLN A 86 2.00 -7.54 9.43
C GLN A 86 1.37 -8.89 9.06
N THR A 87 0.18 -8.88 8.49
CA THR A 87 -0.52 -10.10 8.04
C THR A 87 0.26 -10.79 6.91
N LEU A 88 0.73 -10.04 5.91
CA LEU A 88 1.56 -10.60 4.85
C LEU A 88 2.87 -11.20 5.39
N LYS A 89 3.50 -10.53 6.37
CA LYS A 89 4.75 -10.98 7.03
C LYS A 89 4.57 -12.14 8.01
N SER A 90 3.34 -12.53 8.33
CA SER A 90 3.06 -13.56 9.34
C SER A 90 3.38 -14.99 8.89
N ARG A 91 3.73 -15.20 7.63
CA ARG A 91 4.01 -16.50 7.03
C ARG A 91 5.48 -16.61 6.61
N SER A 92 5.85 -17.81 6.12
CA SER A 92 7.25 -18.13 5.75
C SER A 92 7.73 -17.43 4.48
N THR A 93 6.82 -17.00 3.60
CA THR A 93 7.22 -16.25 2.39
C THR A 93 7.82 -14.90 2.76
N PRO A 94 9.06 -14.58 2.30
CA PRO A 94 9.69 -13.29 2.57
C PRO A 94 8.86 -12.13 2.02
N VAL A 95 8.78 -11.03 2.78
CA VAL A 95 8.05 -9.82 2.39
C VAL A 95 8.92 -8.60 2.57
N THR A 96 9.03 -7.78 1.52
CA THR A 96 9.56 -6.41 1.60
C THR A 96 8.41 -5.42 1.54
N ALA A 97 8.27 -4.60 2.57
CA ALA A 97 7.32 -3.50 2.59
C ALA A 97 7.99 -2.22 2.09
N ILE A 98 7.49 -1.64 1.01
CA ILE A 98 7.90 -0.31 0.55
C ILE A 98 6.85 0.68 1.06
N ARG A 99 7.23 1.50 2.03
CA ARG A 99 6.37 2.52 2.64
C ARG A 99 6.62 3.85 1.94
N ALA A 100 5.68 4.24 1.10
CA ALA A 100 5.77 5.44 0.29
C ALA A 100 4.84 6.55 0.80
N GLY A 101 5.22 7.80 0.55
CA GLY A 101 4.31 8.93 0.62
C GLY A 101 3.33 8.93 -0.55
N ILE A 102 2.84 10.11 -0.94
CA ILE A 102 1.99 10.21 -2.11
C ILE A 102 2.79 9.89 -3.39
N ILE A 103 2.28 8.97 -4.20
CA ILE A 103 2.88 8.60 -5.48
C ILE A 103 2.28 9.51 -6.57
N ILE A 104 3.15 10.28 -7.22
CA ILE A 104 2.78 11.26 -8.24
C ILE A 104 3.09 10.69 -9.62
N GLY A 105 2.08 10.69 -10.50
CA GLY A 105 2.27 10.26 -11.88
C GLY A 105 1.01 10.40 -12.71
N PRO A 106 1.12 10.26 -14.06
CA PRO A 106 -0.02 10.31 -14.94
C PRO A 106 -1.09 9.27 -14.58
N GLY A 107 -2.35 9.70 -14.47
CA GLY A 107 -3.47 8.83 -14.09
C GLY A 107 -3.60 8.56 -12.58
N GLY A 108 -2.78 9.19 -11.75
CA GLY A 108 -2.89 9.12 -10.29
C GLY A 108 -4.05 9.98 -9.77
N SER A 109 -5.12 9.34 -9.30
CA SER A 109 -6.34 10.05 -8.86
C SER A 109 -6.08 11.08 -7.76
N SER A 110 -5.19 10.80 -6.82
CA SER A 110 -4.90 11.71 -5.70
C SER A 110 -4.24 13.00 -6.18
N PHE A 111 -3.26 12.91 -7.07
CA PHE A 111 -2.60 14.10 -7.64
C PHE A 111 -3.53 14.88 -8.57
N ASP A 112 -4.29 14.19 -9.43
CA ASP A 112 -5.27 14.81 -10.31
C ASP A 112 -6.34 15.60 -9.54
N ILE A 113 -6.76 15.12 -8.37
CA ILE A 113 -7.71 15.82 -7.50
C ILE A 113 -7.08 17.12 -6.96
N ILE A 114 -5.86 17.03 -6.42
CA ILE A 114 -5.15 18.22 -5.90
C ILE A 114 -4.96 19.24 -6.99
N GLN A 115 -4.46 18.85 -8.16
CA GLN A 115 -4.27 19.74 -9.30
C GLN A 115 -5.57 20.40 -9.72
N LYS A 116 -6.66 19.66 -9.90
CA LYS A 116 -7.97 20.22 -10.29
C LYS A 116 -8.55 21.15 -9.24
N LEU A 117 -8.31 20.90 -7.94
CA LEU A 117 -8.75 21.80 -6.88
C LEU A 117 -7.96 23.11 -6.92
N THR A 118 -6.64 23.06 -7.06
CA THR A 118 -5.79 24.27 -7.14
C THR A 118 -6.07 25.12 -8.37
N GLU A 119 -6.33 24.48 -9.52
CA GLU A 119 -6.64 25.20 -10.77
C GLU A 119 -8.03 25.85 -10.78
N ARG A 120 -9.01 25.29 -10.07
CA ARG A 120 -10.41 25.72 -10.14
C ARG A 120 -10.88 26.63 -9.01
N LEU A 121 -10.20 26.60 -7.88
CA LEU A 121 -10.62 27.38 -6.71
C LEU A 121 -9.71 28.59 -6.52
N PRO A 122 -10.23 29.83 -6.72
CA PRO A 122 -9.45 31.06 -6.54
C PRO A 122 -9.07 31.31 -5.07
N VAL A 123 -9.82 30.73 -4.15
CA VAL A 123 -9.53 30.71 -2.70
C VAL A 123 -9.85 29.31 -2.19
N MET A 124 -8.85 28.65 -1.63
CA MET A 124 -9.01 27.32 -1.10
C MET A 124 -9.02 27.37 0.43
N ALA A 125 -10.16 27.03 1.05
CA ALA A 125 -10.22 26.76 2.47
C ALA A 125 -9.56 25.40 2.72
N CYS A 126 -8.28 25.40 3.11
CA CYS A 126 -7.54 24.19 3.38
C CYS A 126 -7.89 23.64 4.77
N PRO A 127 -8.47 22.44 4.87
CA PRO A 127 -8.65 21.75 6.15
C PRO A 127 -7.30 21.50 6.86
N GLU A 128 -7.32 21.24 8.16
CA GLU A 128 -6.11 21.04 8.93
C GLU A 128 -5.22 19.88 8.43
N TRP A 129 -5.81 18.86 7.84
CA TRP A 129 -5.05 17.74 7.27
C TRP A 129 -4.13 18.15 6.09
N CYS A 130 -4.38 19.29 5.45
CA CYS A 130 -3.47 19.83 4.42
C CYS A 130 -2.09 20.21 4.98
N LYS A 131 -1.97 20.40 6.29
CA LYS A 131 -0.70 20.64 6.98
C LYS A 131 0.07 19.34 7.30
N SER A 132 -0.52 18.19 7.03
CA SER A 132 0.12 16.91 7.31
C SER A 132 1.39 16.74 6.47
N PRO A 133 2.49 16.34 7.11
CA PRO A 133 3.75 16.13 6.41
C PRO A 133 3.60 14.98 5.41
N SER A 134 4.15 15.16 4.23
CA SER A 134 4.20 14.18 3.16
C SER A 134 5.58 14.21 2.48
N GLN A 135 5.99 13.07 1.96
CA GLN A 135 7.20 12.94 1.15
C GLN A 135 6.79 12.33 -0.19
N PRO A 136 6.39 13.16 -1.16
CA PRO A 136 5.94 12.67 -2.45
C PRO A 136 7.07 11.93 -3.20
N ILE A 137 6.68 10.97 -4.03
CA ILE A 137 7.60 10.22 -4.88
C ILE A 137 7.04 10.12 -6.30
N GLY A 138 7.89 10.27 -7.31
CA GLY A 138 7.49 10.06 -8.69
C GLY A 138 7.18 8.59 -8.99
N VAL A 139 6.13 8.32 -9.77
CA VAL A 139 5.77 6.94 -10.14
C VAL A 139 6.91 6.20 -10.83
N ARG A 140 7.75 6.89 -11.61
CA ARG A 140 8.92 6.29 -12.28
C ARG A 140 9.97 5.81 -11.29
N ASP A 141 10.24 6.62 -10.25
CA ASP A 141 11.20 6.27 -9.20
C ASP A 141 10.64 5.11 -8.37
N MET A 142 9.35 5.15 -8.07
CA MET A 142 8.67 4.05 -7.38
C MET A 142 8.76 2.73 -8.14
N LEU A 143 8.56 2.75 -9.46
CA LEU A 143 8.70 1.55 -10.31
C LEU A 143 10.13 1.02 -10.32
N GLN A 144 11.15 1.90 -10.34
CA GLN A 144 12.56 1.48 -10.25
C GLN A 144 12.88 0.85 -8.88
N ILE A 145 12.31 1.38 -7.81
CA ILE A 145 12.50 0.82 -6.45
C ILE A 145 11.87 -0.56 -6.37
N ILE A 146 10.65 -0.73 -6.90
CA ILE A 146 9.98 -2.03 -6.95
C ILE A 146 10.83 -3.04 -7.74
N ASP A 147 11.26 -2.66 -8.94
CA ASP A 147 12.07 -3.51 -9.83
C ASP A 147 13.36 -3.99 -9.15
N LYS A 148 14.06 -3.08 -8.45
CA LYS A 148 15.27 -3.41 -7.69
C LYS A 148 15.03 -4.19 -6.40
N SER A 149 13.81 -4.16 -5.88
CA SER A 149 13.49 -4.82 -4.61
C SER A 149 12.99 -6.24 -4.82
N ILE A 150 12.36 -6.54 -5.96
CA ILE A 150 11.75 -7.84 -6.19
C ILE A 150 12.84 -8.92 -6.39
N GLY A 151 12.79 -9.97 -5.56
CA GLY A 151 13.77 -11.06 -5.60
C GLY A 151 15.14 -10.73 -4.99
N GLU A 152 15.35 -9.51 -4.46
CA GLU A 152 16.60 -9.11 -3.83
C GLU A 152 16.60 -9.52 -2.35
N GLU A 153 17.39 -10.54 -2.01
CA GLU A 153 17.41 -11.14 -0.67
C GLU A 153 17.82 -10.16 0.44
N ALA A 154 18.64 -9.15 0.12
CA ALA A 154 19.06 -8.13 1.06
C ALA A 154 17.88 -7.32 1.65
N TYR A 155 16.75 -7.32 0.98
CA TYR A 155 15.54 -6.60 1.43
C TYR A 155 14.47 -7.51 2.02
N TYR A 156 14.68 -8.82 2.07
CA TYR A 156 13.71 -9.74 2.64
C TYR A 156 13.39 -9.40 4.10
N HIS A 157 12.12 -9.49 4.45
CA HIS A 157 11.58 -9.16 5.77
C HIS A 157 11.81 -7.71 6.24
N SER A 158 12.22 -6.81 5.35
CA SER A 158 12.49 -5.40 5.66
C SER A 158 11.28 -4.49 5.45
N ALA A 159 11.42 -3.24 5.90
CA ALA A 159 10.54 -2.15 5.55
C ALA A 159 11.40 -0.96 5.08
N LEU A 160 11.17 -0.51 3.86
CA LEU A 160 11.90 0.58 3.22
C LEU A 160 10.98 1.80 3.15
N GLU A 161 11.38 2.92 3.77
CA GLU A 161 10.67 4.18 3.63
C GLU A 161 11.24 4.94 2.45
N VAL A 162 10.36 5.33 1.51
CA VAL A 162 10.73 5.97 0.25
C VAL A 162 9.90 7.23 -0.01
N GLY A 163 10.55 8.29 -0.45
CA GLY A 163 9.91 9.57 -0.72
C GLY A 163 10.93 10.62 -1.14
N SER A 164 10.48 11.85 -1.32
CA SER A 164 11.38 12.99 -1.54
C SER A 164 12.26 13.22 -0.32
N PRO A 165 13.48 13.77 -0.48
CA PRO A 165 14.32 14.16 0.64
C PRO A 165 13.69 15.31 1.45
N GLU A 166 12.81 16.09 0.85
CA GLU A 166 12.08 17.17 1.48
C GLU A 166 10.74 16.69 2.00
N VAL A 167 10.42 17.09 3.23
CA VAL A 167 9.10 16.90 3.82
C VAL A 167 8.26 18.11 3.45
N LEU A 168 7.22 17.89 2.67
CA LEU A 168 6.28 18.91 2.20
C LEU A 168 4.92 18.70 2.85
N SER A 169 4.12 19.74 2.90
CA SER A 169 2.69 19.66 3.20
C SER A 169 1.89 19.77 1.89
N TYR A 170 0.58 19.55 1.96
CA TYR A 170 -0.29 19.81 0.81
C TYR A 170 -0.51 21.32 0.55
N MET A 171 0.07 22.18 1.39
CA MET A 171 -0.01 23.65 1.25
C MET A 171 1.22 24.22 0.53
N ASP A 172 2.29 23.46 0.42
CA ASP A 172 3.53 23.84 -0.26
C ASP A 172 3.46 23.54 -1.76
#